data_96388bf05b292a6bec08b6f94673ce10
#
_entry.id   96388bf05b292a6bec08b6f94673ce10
#
_cell.length_a   1.000
_cell.length_b   1.000
_cell.length_c   1.000
_cell.angle_alpha   90.00
_cell.angle_beta   90.00
_cell.angle_gamma   90.00
#
_symmetry.space_group_name_H-M   'P 1'
#
loop_
_entity.id
_entity.type
_entity.pdbx_description
1 polymer ?
#
loop_
_entity_poly.entity_id
_entity_poly.type
_entity_poly.pdbx_seq_one_letter_code
_entity_poly.pdbx_strand_id
1 'polypeptide(L)'
;GLVGSEMCIRDRIYRIQKITGERVSNVVVMGSGEPMDNYDNLIKFIELLNDERGLNISQRNITVSSCGIVPKLKELADLKLQITLAISLHAPNDELRKTMMPIANKYSIEEIMDVCRYYIECTGRRISFEYSLVKGVNDSMECAKQLIELVKGMNCHVNLIPVNPIKERDYKQTGKDEVYAFKNKLEKNGINVTIRREMGRDIDGACGQLRKSYMEKTESEK
;
A
#
# COMPACT_ATOMS: atom_id res chain seq x y z
N GLY A 1 13.13 -4.57 -13.69
CA GLY A 1 12.67 -5.87 -13.30
C GLY A 1 13.20 -6.23 -11.93
N LEU A 2 12.39 -6.81 -11.09
CA LEU A 2 12.86 -7.46 -9.87
C LEU A 2 13.82 -8.58 -10.27
N VAL A 3 15.10 -8.26 -10.33
CA VAL A 3 16.16 -9.26 -10.45
C VAL A 3 16.44 -9.78 -9.04
N GLY A 4 15.65 -10.68 -8.66
CA GLY A 4 15.77 -11.49 -7.48
C GLY A 4 14.66 -12.47 -7.61
N SER A 5 14.98 -13.71 -7.89
CA SER A 5 13.98 -14.76 -7.85
C SER A 5 13.29 -14.71 -6.48
N GLU A 6 12.07 -15.15 -6.40
CA GLU A 6 11.28 -15.31 -5.16
C GLU A 6 12.12 -16.05 -4.09
N MET A 7 13.03 -16.92 -4.54
CA MET A 7 14.04 -17.59 -3.71
C MET A 7 14.98 -16.60 -3.04
N CYS A 8 15.46 -15.56 -3.75
CA CYS A 8 16.35 -14.54 -3.16
C CYS A 8 15.66 -13.73 -2.06
N ILE A 9 14.36 -13.45 -2.19
CA ILE A 9 13.60 -12.72 -1.15
C ILE A 9 13.41 -13.64 0.06
N ARG A 10 13.06 -14.90 -0.14
CA ARG A 10 12.98 -15.91 0.91
C ARG A 10 14.30 -16.07 1.64
N ASP A 11 15.41 -16.15 0.93
CA ASP A 11 16.74 -16.27 1.53
C ASP A 11 17.09 -15.05 2.39
N ARG A 12 16.66 -13.85 2.03
CA ARG A 12 16.80 -12.65 2.87
C ARG A 12 16.05 -12.81 4.19
N ILE A 13 14.83 -13.36 4.17
CA ILE A 13 14.06 -13.62 5.39
C ILE A 13 14.82 -14.59 6.29
N TYR A 14 15.33 -15.71 5.77
CA TYR A 14 16.14 -16.65 6.55
C TYR A 14 17.41 -16.00 7.13
N ARG A 15 18.08 -15.16 6.33
CA ARG A 15 19.28 -14.43 6.81
C ARG A 15 18.94 -13.46 7.94
N ILE A 16 17.85 -12.72 7.82
CA ILE A 16 17.38 -11.80 8.87
C ILE A 16 17.07 -12.59 10.14
N GLN A 17 16.31 -13.68 10.05
CA GLN A 17 16.01 -14.53 11.19
C GLN A 17 17.29 -15.07 11.87
N LYS A 18 18.30 -15.46 11.06
CA LYS A 18 19.59 -15.93 11.58
C LYS A 18 20.38 -14.83 12.28
N ILE A 19 20.32 -13.59 11.77
CA ILE A 19 21.05 -12.45 12.34
C ILE A 19 20.38 -11.95 13.63
N THR A 20 19.05 -11.87 13.63
CA THR A 20 18.30 -11.29 14.76
C THR A 20 17.96 -12.32 15.84
N GLY A 21 17.95 -13.60 15.52
CA GLY A 21 17.40 -14.66 16.38
C GLY A 21 15.87 -14.64 16.47
N GLU A 22 15.19 -13.76 15.75
CA GLU A 22 13.73 -13.58 15.79
C GLU A 22 13.07 -14.18 14.55
N ARG A 23 11.87 -14.73 14.74
CA ARG A 23 11.07 -15.23 13.62
C ARG A 23 10.38 -14.07 12.91
N VAL A 24 10.50 -14.01 11.58
CA VAL A 24 9.67 -13.13 10.75
C VAL A 24 8.26 -13.69 10.70
N SER A 25 7.31 -12.99 11.27
CA SER A 25 5.90 -13.40 11.36
C SER A 25 4.98 -12.67 10.38
N ASN A 26 5.36 -11.46 9.92
CA ASN A 26 4.57 -10.63 9.01
C ASN A 26 5.41 -10.19 7.81
N VAL A 27 4.79 -10.18 6.63
CA VAL A 27 5.43 -9.72 5.40
C VAL A 27 4.53 -8.70 4.71
N VAL A 28 5.11 -7.56 4.35
CA VAL A 28 4.42 -6.55 3.54
C VAL A 28 5.12 -6.41 2.18
N VAL A 29 4.36 -6.62 1.11
CA VAL A 29 4.83 -6.43 -0.26
C VAL A 29 4.53 -4.97 -0.62
N MET A 30 5.38 -4.09 -0.10
CA MET A 30 5.32 -2.63 -0.27
C MET A 30 6.73 -2.13 -0.55
N GLY A 31 6.95 -1.44 -1.66
CA GLY A 31 8.27 -0.95 -2.01
C GLY A 31 8.30 -0.32 -3.38
N SER A 32 9.40 -0.50 -4.11
CA SER A 32 9.54 0.03 -5.47
C SER A 32 8.92 -0.92 -6.48
N GLY A 33 8.03 -0.40 -7.32
CA GLY A 33 7.32 -1.15 -8.36
C GLY A 33 5.91 -1.56 -7.93
N GLU A 34 5.19 -2.14 -8.87
CA GLU A 34 3.83 -2.60 -8.70
C GLU A 34 3.79 -4.14 -8.70
N PRO A 35 3.38 -4.79 -7.60
CA PRO A 35 3.38 -6.25 -7.54
C PRO A 35 2.49 -6.92 -8.59
N MET A 36 1.42 -6.24 -9.02
CA MET A 36 0.50 -6.77 -10.02
C MET A 36 1.11 -6.83 -11.43
N ASP A 37 2.16 -6.04 -11.71
CA ASP A 37 2.93 -6.15 -12.96
C ASP A 37 3.83 -7.40 -12.98
N ASN A 38 4.07 -8.02 -11.82
CA ASN A 38 4.84 -9.25 -11.67
C ASN A 38 3.98 -10.35 -11.02
N TYR A 39 2.75 -10.48 -11.48
CA TYR A 39 1.68 -11.22 -10.83
C TYR A 39 2.03 -12.69 -10.56
N ASP A 40 2.51 -13.43 -11.56
CA ASP A 40 2.81 -14.87 -11.42
C ASP A 40 3.88 -15.12 -10.36
N ASN A 41 4.90 -14.27 -10.31
CA ASN A 41 5.95 -14.36 -9.31
C ASN A 41 5.45 -13.92 -7.92
N LEU A 42 4.53 -12.96 -7.85
CA LEU A 42 3.86 -12.60 -6.60
C LEU A 42 3.12 -13.80 -6.01
N ILE A 43 2.33 -14.52 -6.83
CA ILE A 43 1.58 -15.69 -6.37
C ILE A 43 2.53 -16.79 -5.86
N LYS A 44 3.55 -17.14 -6.64
CA LYS A 44 4.60 -18.09 -6.21
C LYS A 44 5.28 -17.66 -4.91
N PHE A 45 5.54 -16.37 -4.75
CA PHE A 45 6.14 -15.85 -3.51
C PHE A 45 5.22 -16.05 -2.31
N ILE A 46 3.91 -15.78 -2.45
CA ILE A 46 2.92 -16.00 -1.39
C ILE A 46 2.86 -17.50 -1.03
N GLU A 47 2.86 -18.39 -2.02
CA GLU A 47 2.88 -19.84 -1.81
C GLU A 47 4.13 -20.27 -1.03
N LEU A 48 5.31 -19.79 -1.43
CA LEU A 48 6.58 -20.09 -0.75
C LEU A 48 6.64 -19.58 0.70
N LEU A 49 6.03 -18.42 0.98
CA LEU A 49 5.93 -17.89 2.34
C LEU A 49 5.02 -18.76 3.21
N ASN A 50 3.97 -19.32 2.62
CA ASN A 50 2.95 -20.09 3.33
C ASN A 50 3.28 -21.60 3.42
N ASP A 51 4.28 -22.11 2.69
CA ASP A 51 4.65 -23.53 2.70
C ASP A 51 5.01 -24.00 4.13
N GLU A 52 4.31 -25.00 4.61
CA GLU A 52 4.48 -25.58 5.94
C GLU A 52 5.89 -26.15 6.18
N ARG A 53 6.55 -26.62 5.10
CA ARG A 53 7.93 -27.14 5.13
C ARG A 53 8.98 -26.04 5.11
N GLY A 54 8.54 -24.76 4.94
CA GLY A 54 9.41 -23.59 4.84
C GLY A 54 9.19 -22.59 5.97
N LEU A 55 8.89 -21.35 5.59
CA LEU A 55 8.68 -20.24 6.52
C LEU A 55 7.38 -20.35 7.31
N ASN A 56 6.38 -21.03 6.75
CA ASN A 56 5.07 -21.24 7.35
C ASN A 56 4.45 -19.94 7.89
N ILE A 57 4.48 -18.89 7.06
CA ILE A 57 3.87 -17.61 7.38
C ILE A 57 2.41 -17.66 6.94
N SER A 58 1.50 -17.48 7.88
CA SER A 58 0.06 -17.46 7.58
C SER A 58 -0.25 -16.39 6.52
N GLN A 59 -1.11 -16.72 5.55
CA GLN A 59 -1.58 -15.76 4.55
C GLN A 59 -2.16 -14.49 5.18
N ARG A 60 -2.78 -14.59 6.36
CA ARG A 60 -3.34 -13.45 7.11
C ARG A 60 -2.28 -12.43 7.56
N ASN A 61 -1.03 -12.86 7.61
CA ASN A 61 0.12 -12.04 7.97
C ASN A 61 0.88 -11.52 6.74
N ILE A 62 0.33 -11.71 5.55
CA ILE A 62 0.89 -11.20 4.30
C ILE A 62 0.00 -10.05 3.82
N THR A 63 0.61 -8.89 3.58
CA THR A 63 -0.07 -7.74 3.00
C THR A 63 0.53 -7.44 1.63
N VAL A 64 -0.31 -7.31 0.62
CA VAL A 64 0.09 -6.92 -0.73
C VAL A 64 -0.51 -5.56 -1.05
N SER A 65 0.33 -4.60 -1.44
CA SER A 65 -0.11 -3.28 -1.86
C SER A 65 -0.17 -3.19 -3.39
N SER A 66 -1.18 -2.51 -3.91
CA SER A 66 -1.32 -2.23 -5.34
C SER A 66 -1.78 -0.81 -5.58
N CYS A 67 -1.34 -0.23 -6.70
CA CYS A 67 -1.87 1.04 -7.18
C CYS A 67 -3.24 0.92 -7.86
N GLY A 68 -3.82 -0.30 -7.97
CA GLY A 68 -5.15 -0.52 -8.50
C GLY A 68 -5.18 -1.01 -9.95
N ILE A 69 -4.39 -2.02 -10.31
CA ILE A 69 -4.48 -2.70 -11.62
C ILE A 69 -5.71 -3.63 -11.61
N VAL A 70 -6.87 -3.09 -11.97
CA VAL A 70 -8.19 -3.72 -11.83
C VAL A 70 -8.27 -5.15 -12.35
N PRO A 71 -7.80 -5.51 -13.58
CA PRO A 71 -7.88 -6.88 -14.06
C PRO A 71 -7.11 -7.87 -13.17
N LYS A 72 -5.92 -7.49 -12.71
CA LYS A 72 -5.09 -8.35 -11.85
C LYS A 72 -5.64 -8.46 -10.42
N LEU A 73 -6.27 -7.42 -9.92
CA LEU A 73 -6.98 -7.48 -8.63
C LEU A 73 -8.18 -8.43 -8.69
N LYS A 74 -8.87 -8.50 -9.83
CA LYS A 74 -9.95 -9.47 -10.04
C LYS A 74 -9.44 -10.91 -10.06
N GLU A 75 -8.37 -11.18 -10.83
CA GLU A 75 -7.68 -12.47 -10.83
C GLU A 75 -7.25 -12.88 -9.40
N LEU A 76 -6.71 -11.92 -8.63
CA LEU A 76 -6.31 -12.15 -7.24
C LEU A 76 -7.49 -12.50 -6.32
N ALA A 77 -8.65 -11.85 -6.52
CA ALA A 77 -9.87 -12.15 -5.78
C ALA A 77 -10.36 -13.58 -6.04
N ASP A 78 -10.30 -14.03 -7.30
CA ASP A 78 -10.71 -15.38 -7.72
C ASP A 78 -9.89 -16.50 -7.06
N LEU A 79 -8.63 -16.22 -6.69
CA LEU A 79 -7.78 -17.15 -5.95
C LEU A 79 -8.21 -17.34 -4.48
N LYS A 80 -9.09 -16.49 -3.95
CA LYS A 80 -9.62 -16.53 -2.57
C LYS A 80 -8.56 -16.65 -1.48
N LEU A 81 -7.38 -16.08 -1.73
CA LEU A 81 -6.29 -16.04 -0.77
C LEU A 81 -6.69 -15.22 0.48
N GLN A 82 -6.18 -15.63 1.63
CA GLN A 82 -6.48 -14.98 2.91
C GLN A 82 -5.51 -13.83 3.24
N ILE A 83 -4.85 -13.26 2.25
CA ILE A 83 -3.95 -12.11 2.41
C ILE A 83 -4.73 -10.81 2.69
N THR A 84 -4.03 -9.79 3.16
CA THR A 84 -4.57 -8.42 3.24
C THR A 84 -4.21 -7.68 1.97
N LEU A 85 -5.21 -7.17 1.27
CA LEU A 85 -5.01 -6.29 0.11
C LEU A 85 -5.01 -4.84 0.58
N ALA A 86 -3.94 -4.10 0.23
CA ALA A 86 -3.82 -2.67 0.44
C ALA A 86 -3.88 -1.93 -0.90
N ILE A 87 -4.77 -0.96 -1.02
CA ILE A 87 -4.94 -0.15 -2.23
C ILE A 87 -4.39 1.25 -2.00
N SER A 88 -3.43 1.65 -2.80
CA SER A 88 -2.93 3.02 -2.87
C SER A 88 -3.99 3.92 -3.53
N LEU A 89 -4.92 4.43 -2.73
CA LEU A 89 -6.03 5.26 -3.20
C LEU A 89 -5.59 6.72 -3.37
N HIS A 90 -5.07 7.31 -2.32
CA HIS A 90 -4.47 8.65 -2.21
C HIS A 90 -5.34 9.84 -2.58
N ALA A 91 -6.51 9.64 -3.17
CA ALA A 91 -7.47 10.68 -3.50
C ALA A 91 -8.91 10.16 -3.45
N PRO A 92 -9.90 11.04 -3.15
CA PRO A 92 -11.29 10.63 -3.04
C PRO A 92 -12.06 10.73 -4.36
N ASN A 93 -11.45 11.26 -5.42
CA ASN A 93 -12.05 11.43 -6.75
C ASN A 93 -10.98 11.28 -7.84
N ASP A 94 -11.42 11.03 -9.07
CA ASP A 94 -10.55 10.77 -10.21
C ASP A 94 -9.72 11.99 -10.63
N GLU A 95 -10.26 13.20 -10.50
CA GLU A 95 -9.54 14.42 -10.86
C GLU A 95 -8.27 14.57 -10.02
N LEU A 96 -8.42 14.50 -8.71
CA LEU A 96 -7.27 14.55 -7.79
C LEU A 96 -6.36 13.35 -7.98
N ARG A 97 -6.93 12.14 -8.14
CA ARG A 97 -6.12 10.93 -8.27
C ARG A 97 -5.21 10.97 -9.49
N LYS A 98 -5.70 11.49 -10.62
CA LYS A 98 -4.91 11.67 -11.86
C LYS A 98 -3.72 12.60 -11.67
N THR A 99 -3.81 13.61 -10.81
CA THR A 99 -2.68 14.50 -10.51
C THR A 99 -1.59 13.83 -9.66
N MET A 100 -1.97 12.81 -8.88
CA MET A 100 -1.08 12.14 -7.95
C MET A 100 -0.52 10.83 -8.50
N MET A 101 -1.31 10.09 -9.27
CA MET A 101 -1.01 8.73 -9.72
C MET A 101 -1.28 8.56 -11.22
N PRO A 102 -0.26 8.31 -12.05
CA PRO A 102 -0.45 8.13 -13.50
C PRO A 102 -1.42 7.01 -13.88
N ILE A 103 -1.50 5.94 -13.06
CA ILE A 103 -2.40 4.80 -13.28
C ILE A 103 -3.89 5.20 -13.27
N ALA A 104 -4.23 6.31 -12.63
CA ALA A 104 -5.59 6.83 -12.59
C ALA A 104 -6.11 7.30 -13.97
N ASN A 105 -5.24 7.46 -14.96
CA ASN A 105 -5.63 7.68 -16.35
C ASN A 105 -6.16 6.40 -17.02
N LYS A 106 -5.87 5.22 -16.45
CA LYS A 106 -6.26 3.94 -17.02
C LYS A 106 -7.43 3.30 -16.25
N TYR A 107 -7.47 3.45 -14.94
CA TYR A 107 -8.48 2.85 -14.08
C TYR A 107 -9.11 3.92 -13.18
N SER A 108 -10.42 4.08 -13.27
CA SER A 108 -11.19 5.00 -12.44
C SER A 108 -11.31 4.52 -10.99
N ILE A 109 -11.65 5.44 -10.10
CA ILE A 109 -11.94 5.08 -8.70
C ILE A 109 -13.16 4.15 -8.62
N GLU A 110 -14.17 4.34 -9.46
CA GLU A 110 -15.34 3.46 -9.51
C GLU A 110 -14.94 2.01 -9.80
N GLU A 111 -14.14 1.76 -10.85
CA GLU A 111 -13.63 0.43 -11.18
C GLU A 111 -12.82 -0.19 -10.04
N ILE A 112 -12.03 0.64 -9.34
CA ILE A 112 -11.26 0.19 -8.18
C ILE A 112 -12.19 -0.18 -7.02
N MET A 113 -13.21 0.61 -6.73
CA MET A 113 -14.17 0.31 -5.67
C MET A 113 -14.95 -0.96 -5.99
N ASP A 114 -15.32 -1.19 -7.24
CA ASP A 114 -16.04 -2.39 -7.66
C ASP A 114 -15.18 -3.64 -7.48
N VAL A 115 -13.93 -3.61 -7.92
CA VAL A 115 -13.04 -4.76 -7.70
C VAL A 115 -12.72 -4.96 -6.22
N CYS A 116 -12.69 -3.91 -5.41
CA CYS A 116 -12.54 -4.01 -3.97
C CYS A 116 -13.75 -4.70 -3.31
N ARG A 117 -14.98 -4.36 -3.71
CA ARG A 117 -16.20 -5.04 -3.24
C ARG A 117 -16.18 -6.51 -3.62
N TYR A 118 -15.83 -6.81 -4.88
CA TYR A 118 -15.67 -8.17 -5.36
C TYR A 118 -14.62 -8.95 -4.57
N TYR A 119 -13.46 -8.34 -4.27
CA TYR A 119 -12.43 -8.97 -3.44
C TYR A 119 -12.95 -9.31 -2.03
N ILE A 120 -13.69 -8.40 -1.40
CA ILE A 120 -14.29 -8.63 -0.08
C ILE A 120 -15.30 -9.77 -0.15
N GLU A 121 -16.14 -9.80 -1.18
CA GLU A 121 -17.14 -10.86 -1.40
C GLU A 121 -16.48 -12.24 -1.57
N CYS A 122 -15.45 -12.34 -2.40
CA CYS A 122 -14.75 -13.59 -2.67
C CYS A 122 -13.97 -14.13 -1.48
N THR A 123 -13.36 -13.24 -0.68
CA THR A 123 -12.37 -13.61 0.33
C THR A 123 -12.87 -13.46 1.77
N GLY A 124 -13.88 -12.64 2.01
CA GLY A 124 -14.29 -12.19 3.34
C GLY A 124 -13.26 -11.27 4.02
N ARG A 125 -12.17 -10.90 3.33
CA ARG A 125 -11.05 -10.16 3.90
C ARG A 125 -11.28 -8.66 3.84
N ARG A 126 -10.81 -7.97 4.87
CA ARG A 126 -10.79 -6.51 4.92
C ARG A 126 -9.78 -5.93 3.95
N ILE A 127 -10.13 -4.84 3.27
CA ILE A 127 -9.20 -4.04 2.46
C ILE A 127 -8.62 -2.90 3.29
N SER A 128 -7.35 -2.59 3.06
CA SER A 128 -6.71 -1.37 3.57
C SER A 128 -6.60 -0.34 2.45
N PHE A 129 -7.10 0.87 2.66
CA PHE A 129 -6.89 2.01 1.75
C PHE A 129 -5.77 2.88 2.29
N GLU A 130 -4.68 2.98 1.53
CA GLU A 130 -3.57 3.86 1.82
C GLU A 130 -3.89 5.26 1.28
N TYR A 131 -3.86 6.27 2.14
CA TYR A 131 -4.22 7.64 1.79
C TYR A 131 -3.15 8.62 2.28
N SER A 132 -2.28 9.05 1.36
CA SER A 132 -1.26 10.05 1.64
C SER A 132 -1.90 11.42 1.76
N LEU A 133 -1.79 12.06 2.92
CA LEU A 133 -2.29 13.40 3.16
C LEU A 133 -1.26 14.44 2.70
N VAL A 134 -1.65 15.25 1.72
CA VAL A 134 -0.83 16.31 1.12
C VAL A 134 -1.52 17.65 1.36
N LYS A 135 -0.83 18.57 2.03
CA LYS A 135 -1.38 19.87 2.41
C LYS A 135 -1.89 20.65 1.19
N GLY A 136 -3.16 21.08 1.28
CA GLY A 136 -3.81 21.87 0.25
C GLY A 136 -4.15 21.12 -1.04
N VAL A 137 -3.96 19.81 -1.07
CA VAL A 137 -4.31 18.96 -2.23
C VAL A 137 -5.49 18.07 -1.92
N ASN A 138 -5.36 17.16 -0.95
CA ASN A 138 -6.36 16.12 -0.67
C ASN A 138 -6.72 16.03 0.83
N ASP A 139 -6.32 16.98 1.64
CA ASP A 139 -6.47 17.01 3.09
C ASP A 139 -7.68 17.83 3.58
N SER A 140 -8.51 18.34 2.67
CA SER A 140 -9.69 19.13 3.01
C SER A 140 -10.80 18.29 3.64
N MET A 141 -11.69 18.93 4.40
CA MET A 141 -12.89 18.28 4.94
C MET A 141 -13.85 17.79 3.85
N GLU A 142 -13.82 18.42 2.68
CA GLU A 142 -14.56 17.94 1.52
C GLU A 142 -14.00 16.63 0.98
N CYS A 143 -12.67 16.51 0.89
CA CYS A 143 -12.02 15.24 0.55
C CYS A 143 -12.37 14.15 1.58
N ALA A 144 -12.43 14.49 2.87
CA ALA A 144 -12.84 13.53 3.89
C ALA A 144 -14.29 13.05 3.69
N LYS A 145 -15.23 13.95 3.33
CA LYS A 145 -16.62 13.54 3.04
C LYS A 145 -16.71 12.63 1.81
N GLN A 146 -16.03 12.99 0.72
CA GLN A 146 -16.00 12.16 -0.49
C GLN A 146 -15.40 10.78 -0.20
N LEU A 147 -14.30 10.70 0.57
CA LEU A 147 -13.71 9.43 0.97
C LEU A 147 -14.69 8.57 1.81
N ILE A 148 -15.44 9.21 2.74
CA ILE A 148 -16.48 8.54 3.53
C ILE A 148 -17.51 7.88 2.61
N GLU A 149 -18.05 8.63 1.64
CA GLU A 149 -19.07 8.09 0.72
C GLU A 149 -18.52 6.94 -0.14
N LEU A 150 -17.26 7.02 -0.57
CA LEU A 150 -16.62 5.95 -1.34
C LEU A 150 -16.54 4.62 -0.59
N VAL A 151 -16.16 4.66 0.70
CA VAL A 151 -15.88 3.44 1.49
C VAL A 151 -17.03 3.04 2.40
N LYS A 152 -18.13 3.77 2.35
CA LYS A 152 -19.33 3.52 3.20
C LYS A 152 -19.84 2.09 3.03
N GLY A 153 -20.03 1.41 4.16
CA GLY A 153 -20.52 0.03 4.17
C GLY A 153 -19.52 -1.05 3.76
N MET A 154 -18.30 -0.66 3.40
CA MET A 154 -17.25 -1.63 3.06
C MET A 154 -16.53 -2.14 4.31
N ASN A 155 -16.17 -3.43 4.31
CA ASN A 155 -15.23 -3.98 5.29
C ASN A 155 -13.82 -3.48 4.96
N CYS A 156 -13.48 -2.29 5.45
CA CYS A 156 -12.21 -1.65 5.12
C CYS A 156 -11.54 -0.98 6.32
N HIS A 157 -10.32 -0.57 6.10
CA HIS A 157 -9.50 0.25 6.98
C HIS A 157 -8.85 1.35 6.17
N VAL A 158 -8.76 2.57 6.68
CA VAL A 158 -8.05 3.67 6.04
C VAL A 158 -6.77 3.95 6.82
N ASN A 159 -5.64 3.90 6.14
CA ASN A 159 -4.34 4.25 6.70
C ASN A 159 -3.93 5.63 6.18
N LEU A 160 -4.01 6.64 7.04
CA LEU A 160 -3.60 8.01 6.72
C LEU A 160 -2.09 8.12 6.85
N ILE A 161 -1.46 8.58 5.79
CA ILE A 161 0.00 8.71 5.69
C ILE A 161 0.33 10.19 5.54
N PRO A 162 0.75 10.90 6.61
CA PRO A 162 1.31 12.23 6.44
C PRO A 162 2.49 12.16 5.48
N VAL A 163 2.45 12.95 4.39
CA VAL A 163 3.48 12.87 3.37
C VAL A 163 4.81 13.40 3.91
N ASN A 164 5.89 12.70 3.63
CA ASN A 164 7.22 13.26 3.80
C ASN A 164 7.53 14.16 2.59
N PRO A 165 8.09 15.37 2.82
CA PRO A 165 8.55 16.21 1.71
C PRO A 165 9.51 15.44 0.82
N ILE A 166 9.28 15.49 -0.49
CA ILE A 166 10.16 14.89 -1.50
C ILE A 166 10.67 16.00 -2.43
N LYS A 167 11.92 15.85 -2.89
CA LYS A 167 12.58 16.88 -3.72
C LYS A 167 11.92 17.09 -5.09
N GLU A 168 11.22 16.06 -5.59
CA GLU A 168 10.64 16.05 -6.94
C GLU A 168 9.24 16.68 -7.03
N ARG A 169 8.60 16.96 -5.91
CA ARG A 169 7.28 17.58 -5.86
C ARG A 169 7.21 18.53 -4.68
N ASP A 170 6.64 19.70 -4.87
CA ASP A 170 6.40 20.68 -3.82
C ASP A 170 5.27 20.26 -2.85
N TYR A 171 5.24 18.98 -2.50
CA TYR A 171 4.28 18.46 -1.55
C TYR A 171 4.68 18.86 -0.14
N LYS A 172 3.76 19.54 0.53
CA LYS A 172 3.91 19.93 1.92
C LYS A 172 3.14 18.96 2.81
N GLN A 173 3.70 18.69 3.96
CA GLN A 173 3.07 17.88 4.97
C GLN A 173 1.84 18.61 5.53
N THR A 174 0.72 17.91 5.67
CA THR A 174 -0.46 18.38 6.40
C THR A 174 -0.14 18.52 7.88
N GLY A 175 -0.60 19.58 8.50
CA GLY A 175 -0.40 19.82 9.93
C GLY A 175 -1.04 18.75 10.82
N LYS A 176 -0.53 18.58 12.02
CA LYS A 176 -1.03 17.53 12.93
C LYS A 176 -2.51 17.69 13.24
N ASP A 177 -2.95 18.90 13.49
CA ASP A 177 -4.35 19.19 13.85
C ASP A 177 -5.29 18.87 12.69
N GLU A 178 -4.90 19.20 11.46
CA GLU A 178 -5.66 18.87 10.25
C GLU A 178 -5.71 17.35 10.02
N VAL A 179 -4.59 16.63 10.23
CA VAL A 179 -4.56 15.16 10.14
C VAL A 179 -5.52 14.53 11.15
N TYR A 180 -5.52 15.02 12.40
CA TYR A 180 -6.45 14.52 13.41
C TYR A 180 -7.90 14.92 13.12
N ALA A 181 -8.15 16.11 12.59
CA ALA A 181 -9.49 16.53 12.17
C ALA A 181 -10.03 15.61 11.06
N PHE A 182 -9.20 15.31 10.07
CA PHE A 182 -9.53 14.37 8.99
C PHE A 182 -9.83 12.96 9.53
N LYS A 183 -8.94 12.42 10.37
CA LYS A 183 -9.14 11.14 11.06
C LYS A 183 -10.45 11.10 11.83
N ASN A 184 -10.68 12.08 12.70
CA ASN A 184 -11.88 12.15 13.54
C ASN A 184 -13.16 12.23 12.70
N LYS A 185 -13.12 12.88 11.53
CA LYS A 185 -14.24 12.95 10.61
C LYS A 185 -14.59 11.57 10.04
N LEU A 186 -13.60 10.78 9.66
CA LEU A 186 -13.79 9.40 9.19
C LEU A 186 -14.33 8.50 10.31
N GLU A 187 -13.71 8.54 11.50
CA GLU A 187 -14.11 7.70 12.64
C GLU A 187 -15.55 7.99 13.11
N LYS A 188 -15.96 9.26 13.13
CA LYS A 188 -17.36 9.65 13.43
C LYS A 188 -18.38 9.07 12.45
N ASN A 189 -17.94 8.66 11.26
CA ASN A 189 -18.75 7.98 10.25
C ASN A 189 -18.55 6.45 10.22
N GLY A 190 -17.96 5.88 11.28
CA GLY A 190 -17.82 4.43 11.43
C GLY A 190 -16.68 3.79 10.64
N ILE A 191 -15.76 4.59 10.11
CA ILE A 191 -14.62 4.07 9.35
C ILE A 191 -13.45 3.84 10.29
N ASN A 192 -12.84 2.66 10.23
CA ASN A 192 -11.61 2.36 10.98
C ASN A 192 -10.42 3.10 10.36
N VAL A 193 -9.72 3.91 11.15
CA VAL A 193 -8.63 4.75 10.66
C VAL A 193 -7.40 4.62 11.54
N THR A 194 -6.23 4.55 10.93
CA THR A 194 -4.95 4.77 11.62
C THR A 194 -4.16 5.89 10.97
N ILE A 195 -3.34 6.55 11.75
CA ILE A 195 -2.31 7.47 11.25
C ILE A 195 -0.98 6.72 11.29
N ARG A 196 -0.32 6.60 10.15
CA ARG A 196 1.00 5.97 10.08
C ARG A 196 2.00 6.82 10.87
N ARG A 197 2.74 6.15 11.77
CA ARG A 197 3.84 6.80 12.48
C ARG A 197 4.93 7.20 11.49
N GLU A 198 5.39 8.43 11.60
CA GLU A 198 6.59 8.86 10.89
C GLU A 198 7.81 8.14 11.47
N MET A 199 8.55 7.48 10.60
CA MET A 199 9.83 6.86 10.92
C MET A 199 10.80 7.14 9.77
N GLY A 200 12.10 7.33 10.10
CA GLY A 200 13.15 7.44 9.10
C GLY A 200 13.17 8.77 8.33
N ARG A 201 12.80 9.89 8.96
CA ARG A 201 12.98 11.24 8.39
C ARG A 201 14.45 11.59 8.11
N ASP A 202 15.31 11.04 8.91
CA ASP A 202 16.76 11.26 8.92
C ASP A 202 17.53 10.38 7.90
N ILE A 203 16.87 9.36 7.34
CA ILE A 203 17.49 8.35 6.47
C ILE A 203 16.76 8.17 5.13
N ASP A 204 16.02 9.17 4.64
CA ASP A 204 15.19 9.04 3.42
C ASP A 204 14.31 7.77 3.40
N GLY A 205 13.76 7.41 4.57
CA GLY A 205 13.07 6.15 4.82
C GLY A 205 11.67 6.03 4.20
N ALA A 206 11.24 6.98 3.36
CA ALA A 206 9.99 6.84 2.64
C ALA A 206 10.11 5.81 1.50
N CYS A 207 8.98 5.20 1.15
CA CYS A 207 8.90 4.15 0.15
C CYS A 207 9.56 4.58 -1.18
N GLY A 208 10.60 3.87 -1.60
CA GLY A 208 11.34 4.15 -2.83
C GLY A 208 12.45 5.21 -2.75
N GLN A 209 12.50 6.06 -1.74
CA GLN A 209 13.51 7.12 -1.61
C GLN A 209 14.93 6.55 -1.48
N LEU A 210 15.14 5.60 -0.60
CA LEU A 210 16.45 4.93 -0.40
C LEU A 210 17.03 4.33 -1.67
N ARG A 211 16.18 3.68 -2.49
CA ARG A 211 16.63 3.11 -3.77
C ARG A 211 17.07 4.20 -4.74
N LYS A 212 16.32 5.28 -4.83
CA LYS A 212 16.61 6.39 -5.74
C LYS A 212 17.92 7.06 -5.37
N SER A 213 18.10 7.40 -4.09
CA SER A 213 19.35 7.98 -3.58
C SER A 213 20.57 7.08 -3.82
N TYR A 214 20.41 5.76 -3.75
CA TYR A 214 21.47 4.80 -4.04
C TYR A 214 21.80 4.77 -5.53
N MET A 215 20.81 4.76 -6.42
CA MET A 215 21.02 4.73 -7.86
C MET A 215 21.69 6.02 -8.36
N GLU A 216 21.23 7.19 -7.87
CA GLU A 216 21.84 8.49 -8.22
C GLU A 216 23.30 8.57 -7.78
N LYS A 217 23.67 8.03 -6.62
CA LYS A 217 25.08 7.94 -6.18
C LYS A 217 25.92 7.03 -7.10
N THR A 218 25.37 5.89 -7.49
CA THR A 218 26.08 4.93 -8.35
C THR A 218 26.25 5.43 -9.80
N GLU A 219 25.34 6.27 -10.28
CA GLU A 219 25.45 6.92 -11.61
C GLU A 219 26.42 8.11 -11.59
N SER A 220 26.57 8.81 -10.47
CA SER A 220 27.52 9.93 -10.31
C SER A 220 28.98 9.46 -10.08
N GLU A 221 29.18 8.18 -9.76
CA GLU A 221 30.50 7.55 -9.57
C GLU A 221 31.02 6.81 -10.83
N LYS A 222 30.26 6.85 -11.94
CA LYS A 222 30.64 6.33 -13.26
C LYS A 222 30.98 7.44 -14.24
#